data_a2ceb44ef96f035096f6501ecf5570bd
#
_entry.id   a2ceb44ef96f035096f6501ecf5570bd
#
_cell.length_a   1.000
_cell.length_b   1.000
_cell.length_c   1.000
_cell.angle_alpha   90.00
_cell.angle_beta   90.00
_cell.angle_gamma   90.00
#
_symmetry.space_group_name_H-M   'P 1'
#
loop_
_entity.id
_entity.type
_entity.pdbx_description
1 polymer ?
#
loop_
_entity_poly.entity_id
_entity_poly.type
_entity_poly.pdbx_seq_one_letter_code
_entity_poly.pdbx_strand_id
1 'polypeptide(L)'
;MAQQGSGYQARYKRILLKLSGEALMGSEEFGIDPKVLDRMALEVGQLVGIGVQVGLVIGGGNLFRGAALSAAGMDRVTGDHMGMLATVMNALAMRDALERANISAIVMSAISMVGVTDHYDRRKAMRHLNSKEVVIFAAGTGNPFFTTDSAACLRAIEIDADVVLKATKVDGVYTADPVSYTHLTLPTKRIV
;
A
#
# COMPACT_ATOMS: atom_id res chain seq x y z
N MET A 1 15.12 3.38 33.22
CA MET A 1 16.22 2.71 32.49
C MET A 1 16.01 3.03 31.01
N ALA A 2 16.88 3.86 30.42
CA ALA A 2 16.79 4.25 29.02
C ALA A 2 17.21 3.05 28.17
N GLN A 3 16.31 2.56 27.31
CA GLN A 3 16.64 1.60 26.27
C GLN A 3 17.61 2.29 25.29
N GLN A 4 18.81 1.78 25.21
CA GLN A 4 19.80 2.14 24.21
C GLN A 4 19.21 1.79 22.83
N GLY A 5 18.90 2.82 22.04
CA GLY A 5 18.46 2.66 20.66
C GLY A 5 19.51 1.90 19.87
N SER A 6 19.11 0.83 19.19
CA SER A 6 19.92 0.13 18.20
C SER A 6 20.44 1.15 17.18
N GLY A 7 21.76 1.19 16.95
CA GLY A 7 22.44 2.18 16.12
C GLY A 7 22.19 2.08 14.61
N TYR A 8 20.99 1.68 14.20
CA TYR A 8 20.55 1.68 12.80
C TYR A 8 19.98 3.04 12.45
N GLN A 9 20.75 3.82 11.71
CA GLN A 9 20.25 5.05 11.11
C GLN A 9 19.52 4.68 9.80
N ALA A 10 18.25 5.06 9.70
CA ALA A 10 17.46 4.82 8.49
C ALA A 10 18.11 5.56 7.29
N ARG A 11 18.31 4.84 6.19
CA ARG A 11 18.86 5.41 4.95
C ARG A 11 17.90 6.42 4.30
N TYR A 12 16.60 6.18 4.44
CA TYR A 12 15.53 6.97 3.86
C TYR A 12 14.69 7.59 4.95
N LYS A 13 14.35 8.85 4.81
CA LYS A 13 13.52 9.58 5.77
C LYS A 13 12.03 9.34 5.54
N ARG A 14 11.63 9.27 4.26
CA ARG A 14 10.23 9.07 3.85
C ARG A 14 10.15 8.02 2.78
N ILE A 15 9.31 7.03 3.00
CA ILE A 15 9.09 5.94 2.03
C ILE A 15 7.62 5.87 1.63
N LEU A 16 7.37 5.40 0.41
CA LEU A 16 6.08 4.88 0.03
C LEU A 16 6.20 3.37 -0.13
N LEU A 17 5.43 2.62 0.66
CA LEU A 17 5.38 1.18 0.60
C LEU A 17 4.10 0.74 -0.14
N LYS A 18 4.26 0.04 -1.26
CA LYS A 18 3.15 -0.57 -1.99
C LYS A 18 3.03 -2.05 -1.64
N LEU A 19 1.86 -2.42 -1.16
CA LEU A 19 1.50 -3.80 -0.84
C LEU A 19 0.51 -4.34 -1.88
N SER A 20 0.65 -5.61 -2.27
CA SER A 20 -0.42 -6.30 -3.01
C SER A 20 -1.57 -6.61 -2.07
N GLY A 21 -2.83 -6.43 -2.54
CA GLY A 21 -3.98 -6.89 -1.77
C GLY A 21 -3.92 -8.38 -1.46
N GLU A 22 -3.40 -9.18 -2.39
CA GLU A 22 -3.22 -10.63 -2.20
C GLU A 22 -2.29 -10.98 -1.03
N ALA A 23 -1.41 -10.08 -0.62
CA ALA A 23 -0.58 -10.27 0.56
C ALA A 23 -1.38 -10.28 1.86
N LEU A 24 -2.63 -9.77 1.86
CA LEU A 24 -3.52 -9.73 3.02
C LEU A 24 -4.35 -11.00 3.22
N MET A 25 -4.36 -11.93 2.26
CA MET A 25 -5.19 -13.14 2.31
C MET A 25 -4.65 -14.22 3.25
N GLY A 26 -3.36 -14.16 3.60
CA GLY A 26 -2.72 -15.25 4.33
C GLY A 26 -2.71 -16.55 3.53
N SER A 27 -3.27 -17.61 4.08
CA SER A 27 -3.44 -18.92 3.43
C SER A 27 -4.75 -19.04 2.62
N GLU A 28 -5.64 -18.07 2.75
CA GLU A 28 -6.94 -18.10 2.07
C GLU A 28 -6.84 -17.60 0.62
N GLU A 29 -7.83 -17.95 -0.19
CA GLU A 29 -7.90 -17.52 -1.59
C GLU A 29 -8.60 -16.17 -1.77
N PHE A 30 -9.26 -15.67 -0.73
CA PHE A 30 -10.07 -14.45 -0.74
C PHE A 30 -10.15 -13.83 0.65
N GLY A 31 -10.30 -12.50 0.69
CA GLY A 31 -10.56 -11.78 1.93
C GLY A 31 -9.32 -11.18 2.58
N ILE A 32 -9.42 -10.95 3.87
CA ILE A 32 -8.39 -10.32 4.70
C ILE A 32 -8.15 -11.21 5.92
N ASP A 33 -6.90 -11.65 6.11
CA ASP A 33 -6.48 -12.38 7.30
C ASP A 33 -6.04 -11.39 8.40
N PRO A 34 -6.73 -11.32 9.55
CA PRO A 34 -6.36 -10.42 10.64
C PRO A 34 -4.95 -10.64 11.17
N LYS A 35 -4.45 -11.87 11.18
CA LYS A 35 -3.10 -12.19 11.67
C LYS A 35 -2.03 -11.63 10.74
N VAL A 36 -2.31 -11.61 9.44
CA VAL A 36 -1.41 -11.00 8.46
C VAL A 36 -1.38 -9.48 8.64
N LEU A 37 -2.55 -8.84 8.84
CA LEU A 37 -2.63 -7.41 9.12
C LEU A 37 -1.86 -7.04 10.38
N ASP A 38 -2.04 -7.78 11.48
CA ASP A 38 -1.36 -7.51 12.75
C ASP A 38 0.16 -7.62 12.59
N ARG A 39 0.65 -8.63 11.87
CA ARG A 39 2.08 -8.75 11.55
C ARG A 39 2.60 -7.57 10.73
N MET A 40 1.90 -7.20 9.67
CA MET A 40 2.28 -6.06 8.83
C MET A 40 2.26 -4.75 9.60
N ALA A 41 1.28 -4.56 10.48
CA ALA A 41 1.21 -3.38 11.34
C ALA A 41 2.44 -3.28 12.26
N LEU A 42 2.90 -4.39 12.84
CA LEU A 42 4.10 -4.42 13.66
C LEU A 42 5.36 -4.09 12.85
N GLU A 43 5.50 -4.60 11.62
CA GLU A 43 6.61 -4.30 10.72
C GLU A 43 6.63 -2.81 10.33
N VAL A 44 5.47 -2.23 9.99
CA VAL A 44 5.34 -0.79 9.75
C VAL A 44 5.68 0.02 11.01
N GLY A 45 5.26 -0.45 12.19
CA GLY A 45 5.57 0.17 13.47
C GLY A 45 7.06 0.24 13.76
N GLN A 46 7.83 -0.78 13.39
CA GLN A 46 9.29 -0.77 13.51
C GLN A 46 9.91 0.36 12.66
N LEU A 47 9.42 0.57 11.43
CA LEU A 47 9.89 1.66 10.57
C LEU A 47 9.58 3.04 11.18
N VAL A 48 8.36 3.23 11.67
CA VAL A 48 7.96 4.47 12.34
C VAL A 48 8.79 4.67 13.62
N GLY A 49 9.05 3.60 14.38
CA GLY A 49 9.86 3.62 15.60
C GLY A 49 11.30 4.09 15.40
N ILE A 50 11.91 3.80 14.25
CA ILE A 50 13.24 4.30 13.88
C ILE A 50 13.20 5.67 13.17
N GLY A 51 12.03 6.31 13.12
CA GLY A 51 11.84 7.67 12.62
C GLY A 51 11.53 7.81 11.14
N VAL A 52 11.26 6.70 10.42
CA VAL A 52 10.85 6.73 9.01
C VAL A 52 9.40 7.17 8.90
N GLN A 53 9.13 8.09 7.99
CA GLN A 53 7.78 8.51 7.59
C GLN A 53 7.25 7.54 6.53
N VAL A 54 6.08 6.94 6.79
CA VAL A 54 5.56 5.85 5.97
C VAL A 54 4.24 6.23 5.31
N GLY A 55 4.24 6.25 3.97
CA GLY A 55 3.03 6.22 3.15
C GLY A 55 2.76 4.78 2.69
N LEU A 56 1.51 4.34 2.74
CA LEU A 56 1.08 3.02 2.29
C LEU A 56 0.14 3.12 1.10
N VAL A 57 0.31 2.24 0.12
CA VAL A 57 -0.68 1.96 -0.95
C VAL A 57 -0.94 0.46 -0.96
N ILE A 58 -2.21 0.06 -0.84
CA ILE A 58 -2.60 -1.36 -0.78
C ILE A 58 -3.53 -1.66 -1.96
N GLY A 59 -3.20 -2.71 -2.73
CA GLY A 59 -4.04 -3.18 -3.82
C GLY A 59 -5.35 -3.81 -3.33
N GLY A 60 -6.32 -4.01 -4.25
CA GLY A 60 -7.64 -4.59 -3.93
C GLY A 60 -7.84 -6.04 -4.40
N GLY A 61 -6.79 -6.69 -4.94
CA GLY A 61 -6.89 -7.99 -5.62
C GLY A 61 -7.36 -9.18 -4.75
N ASN A 62 -7.27 -9.04 -3.42
CA ASN A 62 -7.80 -10.02 -2.46
C ASN A 62 -9.32 -9.99 -2.32
N LEU A 63 -9.95 -8.86 -2.61
CA LEU A 63 -11.40 -8.65 -2.48
C LEU A 63 -12.09 -8.57 -3.83
N PHE A 64 -11.38 -8.11 -4.87
CA PHE A 64 -11.97 -7.90 -6.18
C PHE A 64 -10.94 -8.08 -7.30
N ARG A 65 -11.22 -8.98 -8.24
CA ARG A 65 -10.42 -9.24 -9.44
C ARG A 65 -11.16 -8.79 -10.69
N GLY A 66 -11.01 -7.52 -11.05
CA GLY A 66 -11.71 -6.89 -12.17
C GLY A 66 -11.48 -7.56 -13.52
N ALA A 67 -10.30 -8.13 -13.76
CA ALA A 67 -9.97 -8.80 -15.03
C ALA A 67 -10.87 -10.00 -15.32
N ALA A 68 -11.20 -10.83 -14.30
CA ALA A 68 -12.07 -11.98 -14.46
C ALA A 68 -13.51 -11.56 -14.78
N LEU A 69 -14.01 -10.50 -14.15
CA LEU A 69 -15.37 -9.99 -14.38
C LEU A 69 -15.50 -9.22 -15.70
N SER A 70 -14.45 -8.50 -16.12
CA SER A 70 -14.42 -7.87 -17.46
C SER A 70 -14.45 -8.92 -18.56
N ALA A 71 -13.78 -10.05 -18.40
CA ALA A 71 -13.88 -11.19 -19.33
C ALA A 71 -15.29 -11.80 -19.37
N ALA A 72 -16.08 -11.65 -18.32
CA ALA A 72 -17.48 -12.06 -18.23
C ALA A 72 -18.47 -10.98 -18.70
N GLY A 73 -18.01 -9.88 -19.31
CA GLY A 73 -18.85 -8.83 -19.90
C GLY A 73 -19.13 -7.61 -19.01
N MET A 74 -18.49 -7.51 -17.84
CA MET A 74 -18.60 -6.31 -17.01
C MET A 74 -17.89 -5.12 -17.67
N ASP A 75 -18.50 -3.95 -17.62
CA ASP A 75 -17.87 -2.70 -18.05
C ASP A 75 -16.57 -2.43 -17.30
N ARG A 76 -15.52 -2.08 -18.03
CA ARG A 76 -14.19 -1.87 -17.46
C ARG A 76 -14.16 -0.75 -16.43
N VAL A 77 -14.86 0.36 -16.68
CA VAL A 77 -14.91 1.51 -15.75
C VAL A 77 -15.58 1.11 -14.43
N THR A 78 -16.67 0.34 -14.53
CA THR A 78 -17.36 -0.20 -13.35
C THR A 78 -16.44 -1.13 -12.56
N GLY A 79 -15.75 -2.04 -13.24
CA GLY A 79 -14.78 -2.93 -12.61
C GLY A 79 -13.64 -2.19 -11.91
N ASP A 80 -13.10 -1.15 -12.53
CA ASP A 80 -12.04 -0.32 -11.95
C ASP A 80 -12.53 0.44 -10.70
N HIS A 81 -13.76 0.99 -10.71
CA HIS A 81 -14.36 1.59 -9.51
C HIS A 81 -14.53 0.58 -8.37
N MET A 82 -15.00 -0.64 -8.66
CA MET A 82 -15.09 -1.70 -7.66
C MET A 82 -13.72 -2.05 -7.08
N GLY A 83 -12.70 -2.12 -7.92
CA GLY A 83 -11.31 -2.30 -7.49
C GLY A 83 -10.81 -1.17 -6.58
N MET A 84 -11.16 0.08 -6.90
CA MET A 84 -10.84 1.23 -6.03
C MET A 84 -11.52 1.10 -4.66
N LEU A 85 -12.80 0.69 -4.61
CA LEU A 85 -13.53 0.45 -3.36
C LEU A 85 -12.88 -0.68 -2.54
N ALA A 86 -12.42 -1.75 -3.19
CA ALA A 86 -11.70 -2.83 -2.54
C ALA A 86 -10.40 -2.32 -1.86
N THR A 87 -9.68 -1.38 -2.50
CA THR A 87 -8.50 -0.76 -1.85
C THR A 87 -8.88 0.05 -0.61
N VAL A 88 -10.05 0.69 -0.59
CA VAL A 88 -10.53 1.42 0.60
C VAL A 88 -10.82 0.46 1.74
N MET A 89 -11.47 -0.68 1.48
CA MET A 89 -11.71 -1.70 2.51
C MET A 89 -10.39 -2.19 3.12
N ASN A 90 -9.39 -2.49 2.30
CA ASN A 90 -8.07 -2.90 2.78
C ASN A 90 -7.37 -1.80 3.58
N ALA A 91 -7.50 -0.54 3.17
CA ALA A 91 -6.92 0.60 3.88
C ALA A 91 -7.56 0.80 5.27
N LEU A 92 -8.86 0.64 5.38
CA LEU A 92 -9.58 0.71 6.66
C LEU A 92 -9.16 -0.41 7.60
N ALA A 93 -9.04 -1.65 7.09
CA ALA A 93 -8.59 -2.79 7.87
C ALA A 93 -7.13 -2.61 8.34
N MET A 94 -6.25 -2.09 7.50
CA MET A 94 -4.86 -1.80 7.86
C MET A 94 -4.77 -0.67 8.90
N ARG A 95 -5.57 0.38 8.78
CA ARG A 95 -5.64 1.44 9.80
C ARG A 95 -6.02 0.88 11.16
N ASP A 96 -7.06 0.07 11.22
CA ASP A 96 -7.51 -0.57 12.45
C ASP A 96 -6.39 -1.43 13.08
N ALA A 97 -5.65 -2.21 12.28
CA ALA A 97 -4.53 -3.02 12.76
C ALA A 97 -3.37 -2.15 13.30
N LEU A 98 -3.05 -1.03 12.63
CA LEU A 98 -2.05 -0.08 13.10
C LEU A 98 -2.47 0.57 14.42
N GLU A 99 -3.72 1.01 14.53
CA GLU A 99 -4.28 1.63 15.75
C GLU A 99 -4.26 0.63 16.94
N ARG A 100 -4.61 -0.64 16.71
CA ARG A 100 -4.46 -1.70 17.74
C ARG A 100 -3.01 -1.90 18.16
N ALA A 101 -2.06 -1.67 17.27
CA ALA A 101 -0.62 -1.71 17.60
C ALA A 101 -0.09 -0.38 18.18
N ASN A 102 -0.97 0.57 18.54
CA ASN A 102 -0.64 1.91 19.03
C ASN A 102 0.17 2.75 18.02
N ILE A 103 -0.05 2.56 16.73
CA ILE A 103 0.56 3.33 15.65
C ILE A 103 -0.52 4.22 15.04
N SER A 104 -0.33 5.54 15.14
CA SER A 104 -1.28 6.49 14.56
C SER A 104 -1.30 6.39 13.03
N ALA A 105 -2.48 6.27 12.45
CA ALA A 105 -2.66 6.13 11.01
C ALA A 105 -3.92 6.82 10.52
N ILE A 106 -3.86 7.35 9.30
CA ILE A 106 -5.00 7.99 8.62
C ILE A 106 -5.19 7.39 7.23
N VAL A 107 -6.43 7.22 6.81
CA VAL A 107 -6.79 6.83 5.44
C VAL A 107 -7.20 8.06 4.65
N MET A 108 -6.54 8.29 3.52
CA MET A 108 -6.87 9.32 2.55
C MET A 108 -7.27 8.69 1.22
N SER A 109 -8.47 8.96 0.77
CA SER A 109 -9.04 8.39 -0.46
C SER A 109 -9.04 9.40 -1.61
N ALA A 110 -8.67 8.94 -2.80
CA ALA A 110 -8.78 9.72 -4.03
C ALA A 110 -10.23 9.95 -4.46
N ILE A 111 -11.18 9.12 -3.98
CA ILE A 111 -12.61 9.29 -4.15
C ILE A 111 -13.20 9.79 -2.84
N SER A 112 -14.06 10.81 -2.90
CA SER A 112 -14.73 11.34 -1.70
C SER A 112 -15.67 10.31 -1.09
N MET A 113 -15.45 10.00 0.20
CA MET A 113 -16.28 9.09 1.01
C MET A 113 -16.53 9.72 2.37
N VAL A 114 -17.45 10.70 2.40
CA VAL A 114 -17.75 11.47 3.60
C VAL A 114 -18.16 10.54 4.75
N GLY A 115 -17.54 10.72 5.91
CA GLY A 115 -17.80 9.91 7.10
C GLY A 115 -17.06 8.56 7.15
N VAL A 116 -16.28 8.20 6.10
CA VAL A 116 -15.53 6.95 6.04
C VAL A 116 -14.01 7.19 5.97
N THR A 117 -13.58 8.07 5.08
CA THR A 117 -12.17 8.42 4.88
C THR A 117 -12.03 9.92 4.66
N ASP A 118 -10.83 10.45 4.90
CA ASP A 118 -10.48 11.79 4.44
C ASP A 118 -10.32 11.80 2.91
N HIS A 119 -10.74 12.91 2.30
CA HIS A 119 -10.40 13.15 0.91
C HIS A 119 -8.91 13.49 0.79
N TYR A 120 -8.24 12.91 -0.21
CA TYR A 120 -6.83 13.14 -0.42
C TYR A 120 -6.53 14.62 -0.65
N ASP A 121 -5.62 15.13 0.13
CA ASP A 121 -5.01 16.47 0.00
C ASP A 121 -3.52 16.34 0.31
N ARG A 122 -2.67 16.77 -0.64
CA ARG A 122 -1.21 16.67 -0.49
C ARG A 122 -0.71 17.37 0.78
N ARG A 123 -1.22 18.57 1.09
CA ARG A 123 -0.74 19.34 2.24
C ARG A 123 -1.12 18.67 3.56
N LYS A 124 -2.30 18.08 3.62
CA LYS A 124 -2.74 17.29 4.77
C LYS A 124 -1.88 16.04 4.93
N ALA A 125 -1.67 15.28 3.84
CA ALA A 125 -0.81 14.08 3.86
C ALA A 125 0.60 14.41 4.38
N MET A 126 1.20 15.50 3.90
CA MET A 126 2.53 15.94 4.35
C MET A 126 2.55 16.32 5.84
N ARG A 127 1.48 16.92 6.37
CA ARG A 127 1.38 17.23 7.81
C ARG A 127 1.33 15.95 8.65
N HIS A 128 0.51 14.99 8.27
CA HIS A 128 0.39 13.70 8.97
C HIS A 128 1.73 12.95 8.96
N LEU A 129 2.39 12.84 7.80
CA LEU A 129 3.72 12.20 7.70
C LEU A 129 4.76 12.91 8.59
N ASN A 130 4.77 14.25 8.61
CA ASN A 130 5.68 15.01 9.47
C ASN A 130 5.40 14.83 10.96
N SER A 131 4.14 14.53 11.33
CA SER A 131 3.73 14.17 12.69
C SER A 131 3.96 12.69 13.02
N LYS A 132 4.64 11.94 12.14
CA LYS A 132 4.93 10.50 12.26
C LYS A 132 3.68 9.61 12.25
N GLU A 133 2.59 10.09 11.68
CA GLU A 133 1.42 9.28 11.40
C GLU A 133 1.61 8.54 10.06
N VAL A 134 1.18 7.30 10.01
CA VAL A 134 1.15 6.52 8.76
C VAL A 134 0.00 7.03 7.90
N VAL A 135 0.28 7.36 6.65
CA VAL A 135 -0.76 7.78 5.70
C VAL A 135 -1.03 6.64 4.72
N ILE A 136 -2.26 6.15 4.71
CA ILE A 136 -2.70 5.08 3.81
C ILE A 136 -3.49 5.71 2.67
N PHE A 137 -2.97 5.63 1.45
CA PHE A 137 -3.60 6.16 0.25
C PHE A 137 -4.50 5.10 -0.39
N ALA A 138 -5.79 5.39 -0.46
CA ALA A 138 -6.81 4.51 -0.98
C ALA A 138 -7.45 5.02 -2.27
N ALA A 139 -8.23 4.19 -2.93
CA ALA A 139 -8.92 4.44 -4.20
C ALA A 139 -7.98 4.79 -5.38
N GLY A 140 -6.73 4.32 -5.33
CA GLY A 140 -5.80 4.46 -6.42
C GLY A 140 -5.51 5.92 -6.82
N THR A 141 -5.64 6.22 -8.12
CA THR A 141 -5.57 7.60 -8.64
C THR A 141 -6.90 8.33 -8.58
N GLY A 142 -8.00 7.63 -8.27
CA GLY A 142 -9.37 8.14 -8.43
C GLY A 142 -9.92 8.06 -9.86
N ASN A 143 -9.11 7.58 -10.81
CA ASN A 143 -9.47 7.46 -12.23
C ASN A 143 -9.41 6.00 -12.67
N PRO A 144 -10.38 5.54 -13.50
CA PRO A 144 -10.30 4.24 -14.16
C PRO A 144 -9.06 4.10 -15.05
N PHE A 145 -8.75 2.88 -15.44
CA PHE A 145 -7.64 2.49 -16.33
C PHE A 145 -6.22 2.59 -15.73
N PHE A 146 -6.09 3.03 -14.49
CA PHE A 146 -4.81 3.07 -13.78
C PHE A 146 -4.67 1.93 -12.77
N THR A 147 -3.45 1.41 -12.64
CA THR A 147 -3.13 0.39 -11.62
C THR A 147 -2.79 1.02 -10.28
N THR A 148 -2.81 0.21 -9.22
CA THR A 148 -2.30 0.65 -7.90
C THR A 148 -0.80 0.92 -7.90
N ASP A 149 -0.04 0.35 -8.83
CA ASP A 149 1.39 0.68 -9.01
C ASP A 149 1.55 2.11 -9.54
N SER A 150 0.74 2.51 -10.53
CA SER A 150 0.70 3.89 -11.03
C SER A 150 0.31 4.88 -9.92
N ALA A 151 -0.69 4.51 -9.11
CA ALA A 151 -1.10 5.32 -7.97
C ALA A 151 0.04 5.46 -6.94
N ALA A 152 0.76 4.37 -6.64
CA ALA A 152 1.89 4.41 -5.72
C ALA A 152 2.98 5.37 -6.19
N CYS A 153 3.36 5.32 -7.48
CA CYS A 153 4.33 6.24 -8.05
C CYS A 153 3.86 7.69 -7.97
N LEU A 154 2.58 7.96 -8.31
CA LEU A 154 2.01 9.30 -8.22
C LEU A 154 2.05 9.84 -6.79
N ARG A 155 1.55 9.06 -5.82
CA ARG A 155 1.56 9.46 -4.41
C ARG A 155 2.98 9.66 -3.88
N ALA A 156 3.94 8.83 -4.26
CA ALA A 156 5.33 8.98 -3.86
C ALA A 156 5.91 10.33 -4.31
N ILE A 157 5.67 10.72 -5.56
CA ILE A 157 6.10 12.02 -6.09
C ILE A 157 5.42 13.15 -5.31
N GLU A 158 4.11 13.07 -5.09
CA GLU A 158 3.33 14.11 -4.43
C GLU A 158 3.74 14.32 -2.97
N ILE A 159 4.17 13.28 -2.26
CA ILE A 159 4.61 13.38 -0.87
C ILE A 159 6.13 13.54 -0.71
N ASP A 160 6.86 13.74 -1.79
CA ASP A 160 8.33 13.84 -1.79
C ASP A 160 8.97 12.61 -1.08
N ALA A 161 8.55 11.40 -1.44
CA ALA A 161 9.13 10.18 -0.90
C ALA A 161 10.54 9.93 -1.48
N ASP A 162 11.49 9.53 -0.63
CA ASP A 162 12.85 9.21 -1.04
C ASP A 162 12.91 7.93 -1.90
N VAL A 163 11.97 7.01 -1.67
CA VAL A 163 11.91 5.71 -2.37
C VAL A 163 10.49 5.15 -2.39
N VAL A 164 10.19 4.40 -3.45
CA VAL A 164 9.02 3.52 -3.54
C VAL A 164 9.47 2.08 -3.35
N LEU A 165 8.92 1.41 -2.36
CA LEU A 165 9.18 0.00 -2.10
C LEU A 165 7.92 -0.79 -2.49
N LYS A 166 8.08 -1.76 -3.36
CA LYS A 166 7.00 -2.68 -3.75
C LYS A 166 7.26 -4.04 -3.12
N ALA A 167 6.42 -4.42 -2.15
CA ALA A 167 6.43 -5.76 -1.61
C ALA A 167 5.74 -6.71 -2.60
N THR A 168 6.49 -7.69 -3.09
CA THR A 168 6.05 -8.67 -4.08
C THR A 168 6.34 -10.08 -3.60
N LYS A 169 5.65 -11.07 -4.20
CA LYS A 169 5.94 -12.49 -3.98
C LYS A 169 7.10 -13.01 -4.86
N VAL A 170 7.68 -12.15 -5.70
CA VAL A 170 8.74 -12.47 -6.66
C VAL A 170 9.96 -11.59 -6.45
N ASP A 171 11.13 -12.09 -6.82
CA ASP A 171 12.43 -11.49 -6.48
C ASP A 171 12.87 -10.41 -7.47
N GLY A 172 12.10 -10.10 -8.49
CA GLY A 172 12.50 -9.12 -9.49
C GLY A 172 11.42 -8.76 -10.50
N VAL A 173 11.85 -8.04 -11.54
CA VAL A 173 11.01 -7.66 -12.68
C VAL A 173 11.25 -8.63 -13.82
N TYR A 174 10.19 -9.18 -14.39
CA TYR A 174 10.20 -10.17 -15.44
C TYR A 174 9.60 -9.63 -16.73
N THR A 175 9.93 -10.21 -17.89
CA THR A 175 9.34 -9.86 -19.21
C THR A 175 7.88 -10.26 -19.34
N ALA A 176 7.48 -11.28 -18.58
CA ALA A 176 6.13 -11.84 -18.57
C ALA A 176 5.82 -12.34 -17.15
N ASP A 177 4.63 -12.89 -16.94
CA ASP A 177 4.22 -13.43 -15.64
C ASP A 177 5.22 -14.50 -15.16
N PRO A 178 5.87 -14.32 -13.99
CA PRO A 178 6.87 -15.25 -13.45
C PRO A 178 6.30 -16.62 -13.09
N VAL A 179 4.98 -16.77 -12.99
CA VAL A 179 4.31 -18.08 -12.81
C VAL A 179 4.38 -18.91 -14.10
N SER A 180 4.34 -18.25 -15.25
CA SER A 180 4.38 -18.86 -16.59
C SER A 180 5.72 -18.66 -17.32
N TYR A 181 6.58 -17.76 -16.80
CA TYR A 181 7.82 -17.35 -17.45
C TYR A 181 8.92 -17.03 -16.44
N THR A 182 10.06 -17.74 -16.53
CA THR A 182 11.12 -17.70 -15.51
C THR A 182 12.34 -16.83 -15.86
N HIS A 183 12.31 -16.03 -16.94
CA HIS A 183 13.46 -15.22 -17.34
C HIS A 183 13.37 -13.78 -16.85
N LEU A 184 14.37 -13.38 -16.04
CA LEU A 184 14.64 -11.97 -15.68
C LEU A 184 15.05 -11.18 -16.91
N THR A 185 14.39 -10.05 -17.18
CA THR A 185 14.67 -9.19 -18.35
C THR A 185 15.83 -8.26 -18.19
N LEU A 186 16.14 -7.86 -16.97
CA LEU A 186 17.21 -6.94 -16.64
C LEU A 186 17.87 -7.36 -15.35
N PRO A 187 19.21 -7.24 -15.23
CA PRO A 187 19.84 -7.29 -13.93
C PRO A 187 19.29 -6.09 -13.13
N THR A 188 18.28 -6.35 -12.33
CA THR A 188 17.83 -5.37 -11.34
C THR A 188 19.00 -5.13 -10.41
N LYS A 189 19.72 -4.02 -10.58
CA LYS A 189 20.60 -3.55 -9.53
C LYS A 189 19.72 -3.45 -8.29
N ARG A 190 19.92 -4.35 -7.34
CA ARG A 190 19.42 -4.17 -5.98
C ARG A 190 19.97 -2.82 -5.55
N ILE A 191 19.09 -1.80 -5.50
CA ILE A 191 19.37 -0.61 -4.72
C ILE A 191 19.07 -1.04 -3.29
N VAL A 192 20.12 -1.48 -2.65
CA VAL A 192 20.14 -1.82 -1.22
C VAL A 192 20.24 -0.50 -0.47
#